data_3af0adf40d7be56c8448bd6d44a7f850
#
_entry.id   3af0adf40d7be56c8448bd6d44a7f850
#
_cell.length_a   1.000
_cell.length_b   1.000
_cell.length_c   1.000
_cell.angle_alpha   90.00
_cell.angle_beta   90.00
_cell.angle_gamma   90.00
#
_symmetry.space_group_name_H-M   'P 1'
#
loop_
_entity.id
_entity.type
_entity.pdbx_description
1 polymer ?
#
loop_
_entity_poly.entity_id
_entity_poly.type
_entity_poly.pdbx_seq_one_letter_code
_entity_poly.pdbx_strand_id
1 'polypeptide(L)'
;MKVLSIDLDYIMGPVIELYNGLKFNDNPGIRWEQLFSRTDFNESHFRIDQSNLLFCYNTFLKALRNCDSVSFGYEHDSILFSIADYENIDLINIDHHDDVFGGDYTEEMPDEDAYKYEFYELLKYDRVHEGNWGAWLGGKGKLNSFTWIGNSNSGNKIRNQFNDEVVPNYRNVEKEDYKFDNYNFDHIFVCMSPQYIPPNHWHYFAMFV
;
A
#
# COMPACT_ATOMS: atom_id res chain seq x y z
N MET A 1 -10.60 15.43 6.09
CA MET A 1 -11.08 14.04 5.92
C MET A 1 -10.08 13.08 6.54
N LYS A 2 -10.52 12.13 7.38
CA LYS A 2 -9.64 11.12 7.98
C LYS A 2 -9.90 9.76 7.31
N VAL A 3 -8.85 9.17 6.71
CA VAL A 3 -8.93 7.96 5.91
C VAL A 3 -8.07 6.86 6.50
N LEU A 4 -8.62 5.64 6.57
CA LEU A 4 -7.87 4.42 6.85
C LEU A 4 -7.80 3.60 5.56
N SER A 5 -6.59 3.34 5.09
CA SER A 5 -6.29 2.40 4.02
C SER A 5 -5.67 1.14 4.59
N ILE A 6 -6.12 -0.03 4.14
CA ILE A 6 -5.57 -1.34 4.52
C ILE A 6 -5.29 -2.10 3.24
N ASP A 7 -4.02 -2.33 2.94
CA ASP A 7 -3.61 -3.26 1.90
C ASP A 7 -3.37 -4.65 2.49
N LEU A 8 -3.98 -5.67 1.91
CA LEU A 8 -3.88 -7.02 2.46
C LEU A 8 -2.54 -7.70 2.18
N ASP A 9 -1.68 -7.17 1.33
CA ASP A 9 -0.31 -7.67 1.21
C ASP A 9 0.48 -7.48 2.51
N TYR A 10 0.08 -6.53 3.36
CA TYR A 10 0.58 -6.34 4.71
C TYR A 10 0.56 -7.62 5.57
N ILE A 11 -0.43 -8.51 5.34
CA ILE A 11 -0.54 -9.75 6.10
C ILE A 11 0.43 -10.83 5.63
N MET A 12 1.11 -10.60 4.51
CA MET A 12 2.09 -11.55 3.97
C MET A 12 3.44 -11.40 4.67
N GLY A 13 4.07 -12.50 4.84
CA GLY A 13 5.47 -12.51 5.25
C GLY A 13 6.21 -13.65 4.53
N PRO A 14 7.19 -13.39 3.73
CA PRO A 14 7.63 -12.25 2.93
C PRO A 14 6.80 -12.03 1.66
N VAL A 15 7.03 -10.91 0.98
CA VAL A 15 6.32 -10.52 -0.23
C VAL A 15 7.05 -10.99 -1.50
N ILE A 16 6.31 -11.05 -2.58
CA ILE A 16 6.70 -11.57 -3.91
C ILE A 16 7.86 -10.82 -4.57
N GLU A 17 8.20 -9.63 -4.15
CA GLU A 17 9.32 -8.81 -4.66
C GLU A 17 10.66 -9.54 -4.67
N LEU A 18 10.82 -10.54 -3.80
CA LEU A 18 12.01 -11.39 -3.77
C LEU A 18 12.20 -12.24 -5.03
N TYR A 19 11.18 -12.34 -5.90
CA TYR A 19 11.24 -13.08 -7.14
C TYR A 19 11.52 -12.17 -8.34
N ASN A 20 12.69 -11.54 -8.35
CA ASN A 20 13.17 -10.73 -9.46
C ASN A 20 13.10 -11.48 -10.79
N GLY A 21 12.59 -10.83 -11.83
CA GLY A 21 12.55 -11.34 -13.20
C GLY A 21 11.19 -11.83 -13.71
N LEU A 22 10.11 -11.70 -12.91
CA LEU A 22 8.77 -11.80 -13.47
C LEU A 22 8.37 -10.44 -14.05
N LYS A 23 8.11 -10.43 -15.33
CA LYS A 23 7.46 -9.25 -15.93
C LYS A 23 6.12 -9.05 -15.25
N PHE A 24 5.83 -7.83 -14.85
CA PHE A 24 4.49 -7.43 -14.45
C PHE A 24 3.53 -7.90 -15.54
N ASN A 25 2.53 -8.67 -15.16
CA ASN A 25 1.44 -9.06 -16.03
C ASN A 25 0.18 -8.49 -15.40
N ASP A 26 -0.59 -7.75 -16.16
CA ASP A 26 -1.85 -7.13 -15.74
C ASP A 26 -2.89 -8.16 -15.24
N ASN A 27 -2.61 -9.44 -15.42
CA ASN A 27 -3.44 -10.52 -14.89
C ASN A 27 -2.73 -11.25 -13.73
N PRO A 28 -3.14 -11.03 -12.48
CA PRO A 28 -2.54 -11.66 -11.30
C PRO A 28 -2.55 -13.19 -11.36
N GLY A 29 -3.61 -13.79 -11.91
CA GLY A 29 -3.71 -15.24 -12.05
C GLY A 29 -2.60 -15.81 -12.93
N ILE A 30 -2.32 -15.20 -14.08
CA ILE A 30 -1.23 -15.61 -14.98
C ILE A 30 0.13 -15.44 -14.28
N ARG A 31 0.33 -14.38 -13.55
CA ARG A 31 1.57 -14.15 -12.80
C ARG A 31 1.81 -15.26 -11.79
N TRP A 32 0.78 -15.65 -11.04
CA TRP A 32 0.87 -16.72 -10.04
C TRP A 32 1.06 -18.08 -10.70
N GLU A 33 0.39 -18.39 -11.81
CA GLU A 33 0.62 -19.62 -12.57
C GLU A 33 2.07 -19.73 -13.06
N GLN A 34 2.66 -18.64 -13.55
CA GLN A 34 4.06 -18.60 -13.96
C GLN A 34 5.00 -18.84 -12.77
N LEU A 35 4.71 -18.27 -11.60
CA LEU A 35 5.49 -18.49 -10.39
C LEU A 35 5.40 -19.94 -9.92
N PHE A 36 4.21 -20.51 -9.83
CA PHE A 36 4.00 -21.90 -9.42
C PHE A 36 4.65 -22.91 -10.37
N SER A 37 4.89 -22.53 -11.63
CA SER A 37 5.59 -23.38 -12.60
C SER A 37 7.11 -23.38 -12.44
N ARG A 38 7.68 -22.47 -11.66
CA ARG A 38 9.14 -22.38 -11.45
C ARG A 38 9.62 -23.45 -10.48
N THR A 39 10.75 -24.05 -10.79
CA THR A 39 11.37 -25.10 -9.94
C THR A 39 12.01 -24.54 -8.66
N ASP A 40 12.35 -23.26 -8.65
CA ASP A 40 12.94 -22.53 -7.51
C ASP A 40 11.86 -21.87 -6.63
N PHE A 41 10.60 -21.92 -7.04
CA PHE A 41 9.50 -21.37 -6.28
C PHE A 41 9.09 -22.31 -5.14
N ASN A 42 8.97 -21.75 -3.94
CA ASN A 42 8.50 -22.49 -2.79
C ASN A 42 7.30 -21.75 -2.16
N GLU A 43 6.10 -22.27 -2.40
CA GLU A 43 4.85 -21.71 -1.89
C GLU A 43 4.86 -21.57 -0.36
N SER A 44 5.62 -22.41 0.36
CA SER A 44 5.72 -22.32 1.82
C SER A 44 6.36 -21.01 2.31
N HIS A 45 7.02 -20.27 1.44
CA HIS A 45 7.54 -18.93 1.76
C HIS A 45 6.43 -17.88 1.86
N PHE A 46 5.31 -18.08 1.15
CA PHE A 46 4.17 -17.16 1.17
C PHE A 46 3.19 -17.54 2.27
N ARG A 47 3.50 -17.14 3.48
CA ARG A 47 2.67 -17.44 4.65
C ARG A 47 1.97 -16.20 5.14
N ILE A 48 0.74 -16.41 5.61
CA ILE A 48 0.04 -15.38 6.35
C ILE A 48 0.67 -15.19 7.73
N ASP A 49 1.07 -13.97 8.01
CA ASP A 49 1.40 -13.55 9.36
C ASP A 49 0.11 -13.31 10.15
N GLN A 50 -0.18 -14.23 11.07
CA GLN A 50 -1.41 -14.18 11.85
C GLN A 50 -1.50 -12.94 12.76
N SER A 51 -0.37 -12.41 13.20
CA SER A 51 -0.31 -11.19 14.01
C SER A 51 -0.72 -9.97 13.18
N ASN A 52 -0.21 -9.89 11.94
CA ASN A 52 -0.58 -8.82 11.00
C ASN A 52 -2.05 -8.93 10.58
N LEU A 53 -2.52 -10.15 10.28
CA LEU A 53 -3.92 -10.37 9.96
C LEU A 53 -4.85 -9.91 11.09
N LEU A 54 -4.55 -10.30 12.33
CA LEU A 54 -5.34 -9.90 13.50
C LEU A 54 -5.27 -8.38 13.74
N PHE A 55 -4.12 -7.76 13.50
CA PHE A 55 -3.97 -6.32 13.61
C PHE A 55 -4.86 -5.59 12.60
N CYS A 56 -4.79 -5.95 11.31
CA CYS A 56 -5.63 -5.37 10.25
C CYS A 56 -7.11 -5.57 10.55
N TYR A 57 -7.51 -6.80 10.85
CA TYR A 57 -8.92 -7.13 11.09
C TYR A 57 -9.50 -6.42 12.32
N ASN A 58 -8.77 -6.42 13.43
CA ASN A 58 -9.22 -5.72 14.63
C ASN A 58 -9.28 -4.20 14.43
N THR A 59 -8.34 -3.62 13.68
CA THR A 59 -8.33 -2.20 13.34
C THR A 59 -9.54 -1.87 12.47
N PHE A 60 -9.79 -2.67 11.42
CA PHE A 60 -10.96 -2.55 10.57
C PHE A 60 -12.28 -2.60 11.37
N LEU A 61 -12.48 -3.63 12.20
CA LEU A 61 -13.70 -3.77 12.99
C LEU A 61 -13.94 -2.62 13.97
N LYS A 62 -12.89 -2.06 14.56
CA LYS A 62 -13.00 -0.91 15.43
C LYS A 62 -13.35 0.36 14.65
N ALA A 63 -12.71 0.57 13.51
CA ALA A 63 -12.95 1.70 12.63
C ALA A 63 -14.36 1.65 12.02
N LEU A 64 -14.81 0.46 11.59
CA LEU A 64 -16.12 0.25 10.96
C LEU A 64 -17.31 0.74 11.82
N ARG A 65 -17.15 0.74 13.13
CA ARG A 65 -18.23 1.17 14.06
C ARG A 65 -18.57 2.65 13.95
N ASN A 66 -17.62 3.46 13.49
CA ASN A 66 -17.73 4.91 13.49
C ASN A 66 -17.23 5.52 12.17
N CYS A 67 -17.26 4.77 11.07
CA CYS A 67 -16.93 5.32 9.76
C CYS A 67 -18.20 5.69 8.98
N ASP A 68 -18.07 6.69 8.12
CA ASP A 68 -19.19 7.14 7.27
C ASP A 68 -19.31 6.28 6.02
N SER A 69 -18.19 5.75 5.51
CA SER A 69 -18.18 4.96 4.27
C SER A 69 -17.03 3.96 4.22
N VAL A 70 -17.25 2.86 3.49
CA VAL A 70 -16.25 1.82 3.22
C VAL A 70 -16.23 1.54 1.73
N SER A 71 -15.04 1.40 1.15
CA SER A 71 -14.85 0.91 -0.21
C SER A 71 -13.79 -0.20 -0.27
N PHE A 72 -13.82 -0.95 -1.36
CA PHE A 72 -12.98 -2.10 -1.58
C PHE A 72 -12.39 -2.04 -2.98
N GLY A 73 -11.14 -2.46 -3.13
CA GLY A 73 -10.44 -2.48 -4.41
C GLY A 73 -9.57 -3.72 -4.60
N TYR A 74 -9.21 -3.99 -5.85
CA TYR A 74 -8.23 -5.00 -6.21
C TYR A 74 -6.82 -4.42 -6.23
N GLU A 75 -6.67 -3.20 -6.73
CA GLU A 75 -5.43 -2.44 -6.84
C GLU A 75 -5.49 -1.24 -5.89
N HIS A 76 -4.35 -0.89 -5.29
CA HIS A 76 -4.36 0.07 -4.20
C HIS A 76 -4.66 1.50 -4.67
N ASP A 77 -4.25 1.87 -5.88
CA ASP A 77 -4.57 3.17 -6.48
C ASP A 77 -6.07 3.39 -6.68
N SER A 78 -6.89 2.33 -6.68
CA SER A 78 -8.35 2.44 -6.75
C SER A 78 -8.97 3.16 -5.55
N ILE A 79 -8.25 3.36 -4.45
CA ILE A 79 -8.65 4.25 -3.34
C ILE A 79 -8.96 5.66 -3.85
N LEU A 80 -8.29 6.12 -4.89
CA LEU A 80 -8.49 7.45 -5.47
C LEU A 80 -9.91 7.68 -5.98
N PHE A 81 -10.62 6.65 -6.41
CA PHE A 81 -12.04 6.78 -6.79
C PHE A 81 -12.91 7.25 -5.62
N SER A 82 -12.47 7.02 -4.40
CA SER A 82 -13.22 7.40 -3.19
C SER A 82 -12.73 8.70 -2.56
N ILE A 83 -11.44 9.06 -2.72
CA ILE A 83 -10.87 10.16 -1.94
C ILE A 83 -10.25 11.29 -2.77
N ALA A 84 -10.05 11.13 -4.08
CA ALA A 84 -9.35 12.11 -4.90
C ALA A 84 -10.03 13.51 -4.97
N ASP A 85 -11.33 13.60 -4.73
CA ASP A 85 -12.07 14.86 -4.75
C ASP A 85 -12.00 15.64 -3.42
N TYR A 86 -11.45 15.02 -2.37
CA TYR A 86 -11.35 15.66 -1.07
C TYR A 86 -10.02 16.42 -0.90
N GLU A 87 -10.00 17.34 0.05
CA GLU A 87 -8.85 18.13 0.44
C GLU A 87 -8.56 17.92 1.94
N ASN A 88 -7.33 18.24 2.37
CA ASN A 88 -6.90 18.12 3.76
C ASN A 88 -7.12 16.71 4.32
N ILE A 89 -6.63 15.70 3.60
CA ILE A 89 -6.77 14.29 3.95
C ILE A 89 -5.70 13.93 4.99
N ASP A 90 -6.13 13.40 6.13
CA ASP A 90 -5.29 12.69 7.09
C ASP A 90 -5.36 11.21 6.80
N LEU A 91 -4.31 10.65 6.23
CA LEU A 91 -4.27 9.28 5.75
C LEU A 91 -3.43 8.39 6.66
N ILE A 92 -4.00 7.26 7.04
CA ILE A 92 -3.28 6.16 7.68
C ILE A 92 -3.29 4.99 6.71
N ASN A 93 -2.09 4.57 6.26
CA ASN A 93 -1.89 3.45 5.34
C ASN A 93 -1.27 2.27 6.09
N ILE A 94 -2.01 1.17 6.23
CA ILE A 94 -1.52 -0.12 6.75
C ILE A 94 -1.18 -0.98 5.54
N ASP A 95 0.12 -1.12 5.26
CA ASP A 95 0.57 -1.64 3.99
C ASP A 95 2.00 -2.18 4.09
N HIS A 96 2.34 -3.17 3.26
CA HIS A 96 3.72 -3.61 3.09
C HIS A 96 4.58 -2.54 2.40
N HIS A 97 4.00 -1.76 1.49
CA HIS A 97 4.60 -0.66 0.75
C HIS A 97 4.13 0.69 1.30
N ASP A 98 4.90 1.74 1.09
CA ASP A 98 4.47 3.08 1.50
C ASP A 98 3.65 3.83 0.43
N ASP A 99 3.70 3.35 -0.84
CA ASP A 99 2.98 3.90 -2.00
C ASP A 99 3.21 5.39 -2.26
N VAL A 100 4.34 5.89 -1.80
CA VAL A 100 4.78 7.27 -2.01
C VAL A 100 5.95 7.35 -2.99
N PHE A 101 6.24 6.25 -3.69
CA PHE A 101 7.31 6.22 -4.66
C PHE A 101 6.85 6.61 -6.05
N GLY A 102 7.60 7.50 -6.68
CA GLY A 102 7.32 8.00 -8.02
C GLY A 102 7.92 7.20 -9.17
N GLY A 103 8.63 6.10 -8.96
CA GLY A 103 9.37 5.43 -10.04
C GLY A 103 9.49 3.92 -9.97
N ASP A 104 9.72 3.30 -11.13
CA ASP A 104 10.10 1.90 -11.23
C ASP A 104 11.46 1.66 -10.54
N TYR A 105 11.47 0.86 -9.47
CA TYR A 105 12.70 0.45 -8.83
C TYR A 105 13.53 -0.46 -9.73
N THR A 106 14.67 0.06 -10.15
CA THR A 106 15.85 -0.75 -10.39
C THR A 106 16.64 -0.82 -9.08
N GLU A 107 17.38 -1.91 -8.83
CA GLU A 107 18.11 -2.23 -7.60
C GLU A 107 19.10 -1.12 -7.10
N GLU A 108 19.29 -0.08 -7.87
CA GLU A 108 20.04 1.12 -7.52
C GLU A 108 19.02 2.26 -7.34
N MET A 109 19.02 2.88 -6.16
CA MET A 109 18.22 4.09 -5.93
C MET A 109 18.51 5.08 -7.08
N PRO A 110 17.49 5.55 -7.81
CA PRO A 110 17.69 6.58 -8.79
C PRO A 110 18.34 7.79 -8.08
N ASP A 111 19.21 8.52 -8.77
CA ASP A 111 19.68 9.77 -8.24
C ASP A 111 18.48 10.72 -7.97
N GLU A 112 18.67 11.66 -7.08
CA GLU A 112 17.59 12.57 -6.65
C GLU A 112 16.94 13.30 -7.84
N ASP A 113 17.69 13.59 -8.88
CA ASP A 113 17.19 14.29 -10.07
C ASP A 113 16.31 13.38 -10.94
N ALA A 114 16.65 12.09 -11.10
CA ALA A 114 15.84 11.12 -11.79
C ALA A 114 14.49 10.92 -11.06
N TYR A 115 14.53 10.80 -9.73
CA TYR A 115 13.33 10.69 -8.92
C TYR A 115 12.38 11.89 -9.05
N LYS A 116 12.93 13.12 -9.00
CA LYS A 116 12.16 14.34 -9.21
C LYS A 116 11.53 14.38 -10.59
N TYR A 117 12.28 13.95 -11.62
CA TYR A 117 11.77 13.91 -12.99
C TYR A 117 10.55 12.96 -13.10
N GLU A 118 10.64 11.75 -12.57
CA GLU A 118 9.56 10.78 -12.59
C GLU A 118 8.32 11.28 -11.83
N PHE A 119 8.53 11.93 -10.70
CA PHE A 119 7.44 12.55 -9.95
C PHE A 119 6.73 13.66 -10.74
N TYR A 120 7.49 14.52 -11.44
CA TYR A 120 6.87 15.54 -12.30
C TYR A 120 6.11 14.94 -13.48
N GLU A 121 6.60 13.85 -14.06
CA GLU A 121 5.90 13.10 -15.10
C GLU A 121 4.61 12.45 -14.55
N LEU A 122 4.66 11.89 -13.34
CA LEU A 122 3.48 11.38 -12.65
C LEU A 122 2.38 12.45 -12.54
N LEU A 123 2.73 13.64 -12.02
CA LEU A 123 1.76 14.71 -11.84
C LEU A 123 1.23 15.28 -13.15
N LYS A 124 2.09 15.38 -14.16
CA LYS A 124 1.75 15.99 -15.45
C LYS A 124 0.86 15.11 -16.31
N TYR A 125 1.05 13.80 -16.24
CA TYR A 125 0.36 12.84 -17.10
C TYR A 125 -0.60 11.93 -16.34
N ASP A 126 -0.78 12.19 -15.04
CA ASP A 126 -1.62 11.39 -14.13
C ASP A 126 -1.32 9.87 -14.24
N ARG A 127 0.00 9.53 -14.28
CA ARG A 127 0.46 8.13 -14.37
C ARG A 127 0.43 7.45 -13.01
N VAL A 128 -0.74 7.34 -12.45
CA VAL A 128 -0.95 6.72 -11.14
C VAL A 128 -1.02 5.21 -11.27
N HIS A 129 -0.41 4.51 -10.32
CA HIS A 129 -0.47 3.08 -10.15
C HIS A 129 -0.37 2.72 -8.65
N GLU A 130 -0.49 1.45 -8.30
CA GLU A 130 -0.53 0.96 -6.93
C GLU A 130 0.63 1.43 -6.04
N GLY A 131 1.81 1.66 -6.58
CA GLY A 131 2.99 2.06 -5.81
C GLY A 131 3.25 3.56 -5.70
N ASN A 132 2.40 4.44 -6.25
CA ASN A 132 2.68 5.88 -6.27
C ASN A 132 1.47 6.80 -6.01
N TRP A 133 0.31 6.26 -5.70
CA TRP A 133 -0.91 7.03 -5.49
C TRP A 133 -0.81 8.01 -4.31
N GLY A 134 -0.05 7.64 -3.25
CA GLY A 134 0.21 8.52 -2.11
C GLY A 134 1.04 9.74 -2.50
N ALA A 135 2.08 9.55 -3.35
CA ALA A 135 2.86 10.66 -3.90
C ALA A 135 2.00 11.58 -4.78
N TRP A 136 1.10 11.01 -5.58
CA TRP A 136 0.16 11.80 -6.39
C TRP A 136 -0.74 12.69 -5.52
N LEU A 137 -1.35 12.14 -4.47
CA LEU A 137 -2.17 12.92 -3.53
C LEU A 137 -1.36 14.06 -2.87
N GLY A 138 -0.13 13.76 -2.45
CA GLY A 138 0.78 14.76 -1.88
C GLY A 138 1.11 15.86 -2.86
N GLY A 139 1.52 15.50 -4.08
CA GLY A 139 1.87 16.43 -5.13
C GLY A 139 0.70 17.28 -5.65
N LYS A 140 -0.53 16.79 -5.56
CA LYS A 140 -1.75 17.57 -5.83
C LYS A 140 -2.17 18.44 -4.63
N GLY A 141 -1.41 18.42 -3.53
CA GLY A 141 -1.70 19.22 -2.33
C GLY A 141 -2.92 18.77 -1.54
N LYS A 142 -3.34 17.50 -1.69
CA LYS A 142 -4.57 16.98 -1.07
C LYS A 142 -4.36 16.44 0.33
N LEU A 143 -3.12 16.04 0.67
CA LEU A 143 -2.77 15.49 1.97
C LEU A 143 -2.51 16.60 3.00
N ASN A 144 -3.04 16.43 4.22
CA ASN A 144 -2.61 17.14 5.41
C ASN A 144 -1.55 16.32 6.17
N SER A 145 -1.72 15.01 6.25
CA SER A 145 -0.75 14.08 6.84
C SER A 145 -0.84 12.69 6.22
N PHE A 146 0.29 11.97 6.24
CA PHE A 146 0.37 10.58 5.80
C PHE A 146 1.12 9.76 6.85
N THR A 147 0.48 8.74 7.39
CA THR A 147 1.12 7.79 8.30
C THR A 147 1.14 6.41 7.65
N TRP A 148 2.32 5.90 7.35
CA TRP A 148 2.51 4.54 6.91
C TRP A 148 2.82 3.63 8.10
N ILE A 149 2.01 2.59 8.27
CA ILE A 149 2.24 1.51 9.23
C ILE A 149 2.77 0.32 8.44
N GLY A 150 4.10 0.24 8.35
CA GLY A 150 4.79 -0.85 7.68
C GLY A 150 4.84 -2.12 8.53
N ASN A 151 5.14 -3.26 7.92
CA ASN A 151 5.44 -4.48 8.65
C ASN A 151 6.97 -4.69 8.78
N SER A 152 7.40 -5.60 9.66
CA SER A 152 8.82 -5.87 9.92
C SER A 152 9.60 -6.38 8.69
N ASN A 153 8.90 -6.85 7.67
CA ASN A 153 9.47 -7.35 6.42
C ASN A 153 9.43 -6.31 5.29
N SER A 154 8.83 -5.15 5.53
CA SER A 154 8.80 -4.06 4.56
C SER A 154 10.21 -3.57 4.23
N GLY A 155 10.63 -3.71 2.97
CA GLY A 155 12.00 -3.36 2.53
C GLY A 155 12.27 -1.86 2.52
N ASN A 156 11.24 -1.05 2.35
CA ASN A 156 11.36 0.38 2.04
C ASN A 156 11.38 1.26 3.31
N LYS A 157 12.38 1.05 4.16
CA LYS A 157 12.62 1.93 5.32
C LYS A 157 13.51 3.14 4.98
N ILE A 158 13.90 3.29 3.73
CA ILE A 158 14.81 4.36 3.31
C ILE A 158 13.97 5.58 2.92
N ARG A 159 13.95 6.56 3.81
CA ARG A 159 13.46 7.91 3.50
C ARG A 159 14.45 8.63 2.61
N ASN A 160 13.96 9.26 1.56
CA ASN A 160 14.68 10.36 0.96
C ASN A 160 14.02 11.69 1.37
N GLN A 161 14.79 12.77 1.37
CA GLN A 161 14.34 14.11 1.74
C GLN A 161 13.16 14.57 0.85
N PHE A 162 13.07 14.07 -0.37
CA PHE A 162 12.04 14.41 -1.33
C PHE A 162 10.65 13.90 -0.92
N ASN A 163 10.55 12.73 -0.29
CA ASN A 163 9.27 12.23 0.20
C ASN A 163 8.69 13.16 1.29
N ASP A 164 9.57 13.72 2.14
CA ASP A 164 9.15 14.66 3.18
C ASP A 164 8.67 16.01 2.58
N GLU A 165 9.18 16.41 1.41
CA GLU A 165 8.74 17.62 0.69
C GLU A 165 7.41 17.43 -0.03
N VAL A 166 7.18 16.22 -0.59
CA VAL A 166 6.00 15.91 -1.40
C VAL A 166 4.81 15.49 -0.53
N VAL A 167 5.05 14.70 0.52
CA VAL A 167 4.02 14.17 1.40
C VAL A 167 4.10 14.83 2.76
N PRO A 168 3.24 15.82 3.05
CA PRO A 168 3.33 16.59 4.28
C PRO A 168 3.09 15.72 5.51
N ASN A 169 3.86 15.99 6.58
CA ASN A 169 3.73 15.29 7.86
C ASN A 169 3.82 13.75 7.72
N TYR A 170 4.68 13.29 6.79
CA TYR A 170 4.90 11.86 6.58
C TYR A 170 5.51 11.20 7.82
N ARG A 171 4.94 10.08 8.22
CA ARG A 171 5.41 9.26 9.33
C ARG A 171 5.46 7.80 8.93
N ASN A 172 6.61 7.17 9.15
CA ASN A 172 6.76 5.72 9.07
C ASN A 172 6.83 5.15 10.49
N VAL A 173 5.97 4.22 10.82
CA VAL A 173 5.88 3.62 12.16
C VAL A 173 5.64 2.11 12.07
N GLU A 174 6.19 1.37 13.02
CA GLU A 174 5.86 -0.04 13.21
C GLU A 174 4.50 -0.17 13.92
N LYS A 175 3.78 -1.27 13.67
CA LYS A 175 2.45 -1.49 14.28
C LYS A 175 2.45 -1.50 15.81
N GLU A 176 3.55 -1.94 16.42
CA GLU A 176 3.73 -2.02 17.88
C GLU A 176 3.84 -0.62 18.50
N ASP A 177 4.38 0.34 17.76
CA ASP A 177 4.62 1.70 18.21
C ASP A 177 3.45 2.64 17.88
N TYR A 178 2.55 2.22 16.98
CA TYR A 178 1.42 3.03 16.58
C TYR A 178 0.22 2.84 17.51
N LYS A 179 -0.25 3.95 18.07
CA LYS A 179 -1.48 3.98 18.87
C LYS A 179 -2.50 4.86 18.17
N PHE A 180 -3.62 4.27 17.84
CA PHE A 180 -4.76 5.04 17.34
C PHE A 180 -5.34 5.89 18.50
N ASP A 181 -5.35 7.21 18.35
CA ASP A 181 -5.99 8.10 19.31
C ASP A 181 -7.48 7.79 19.43
N ASN A 182 -8.09 7.48 18.29
CA ASN A 182 -9.45 6.99 18.18
C ASN A 182 -9.59 6.20 16.86
N TYR A 183 -10.73 5.54 16.69
CA TYR A 183 -11.08 4.80 15.48
C TYR A 183 -12.19 5.48 14.68
N ASN A 184 -12.26 6.80 14.73
CA ASN A 184 -13.23 7.59 13.95
C ASN A 184 -12.59 7.94 12.61
N PHE A 185 -13.13 7.39 11.55
CA PHE A 185 -12.70 7.62 10.16
C PHE A 185 -13.89 8.04 9.33
N ASP A 186 -13.67 8.97 8.42
CA ASP A 186 -14.69 9.37 7.44
C ASP A 186 -14.79 8.30 6.33
N HIS A 187 -13.65 7.65 6.02
CA HIS A 187 -13.60 6.62 5.01
C HIS A 187 -12.63 5.49 5.37
N ILE A 188 -13.00 4.24 5.04
CA ILE A 188 -12.12 3.08 5.09
C ILE A 188 -12.01 2.49 3.70
N PHE A 189 -10.79 2.24 3.25
CA PHE A 189 -10.51 1.49 2.03
C PHE A 189 -9.78 0.20 2.36
N VAL A 190 -10.18 -0.92 1.73
CA VAL A 190 -9.48 -2.20 1.84
C VAL A 190 -9.10 -2.69 0.45
N CYS A 191 -7.80 -2.87 0.24
CA CYS A 191 -7.23 -3.41 -0.99
C CYS A 191 -6.98 -4.91 -0.87
N MET A 192 -7.29 -5.65 -1.92
CA MET A 192 -7.01 -7.09 -1.99
C MET A 192 -5.58 -7.41 -2.40
N SER A 193 -4.94 -6.54 -3.20
CA SER A 193 -3.59 -6.71 -3.77
C SER A 193 -3.29 -8.10 -4.35
N PRO A 194 -4.05 -8.57 -5.33
CA PRO A 194 -3.91 -9.93 -5.85
C PRO A 194 -2.59 -10.16 -6.58
N GLN A 195 -1.86 -9.10 -6.93
CA GLN A 195 -0.51 -9.17 -7.49
C GLN A 195 0.50 -9.71 -6.48
N TYR A 196 0.29 -9.42 -5.18
CA TYR A 196 1.21 -9.74 -4.09
C TYR A 196 0.72 -10.89 -3.20
N ILE A 197 -0.58 -11.22 -3.26
CA ILE A 197 -1.20 -12.27 -2.47
C ILE A 197 -1.51 -13.49 -3.36
N PRO A 198 -1.00 -14.70 -3.04
CA PRO A 198 -1.33 -15.92 -3.77
C PRO A 198 -2.83 -16.23 -3.78
N PRO A 199 -3.37 -16.81 -4.86
CA PRO A 199 -4.81 -17.09 -5.00
C PRO A 199 -5.41 -17.92 -3.86
N ASN A 200 -4.63 -18.84 -3.27
CA ASN A 200 -5.09 -19.65 -2.13
C ASN A 200 -5.32 -18.82 -0.85
N HIS A 201 -4.86 -17.56 -0.80
CA HIS A 201 -5.05 -16.65 0.32
C HIS A 201 -6.08 -15.54 0.04
N TRP A 202 -6.63 -15.43 -1.17
CA TRP A 202 -7.62 -14.40 -1.50
C TRP A 202 -8.90 -14.46 -0.65
N HIS A 203 -9.19 -15.62 -0.07
CA HIS A 203 -10.35 -15.76 0.82
C HIS A 203 -10.24 -14.90 2.10
N TYR A 204 -9.04 -14.45 2.50
CA TYR A 204 -8.90 -13.54 3.63
C TYR A 204 -9.53 -12.17 3.37
N PHE A 205 -9.60 -11.73 2.11
CA PHE A 205 -10.32 -10.50 1.75
C PHE A 205 -11.81 -10.57 2.14
N ALA A 206 -12.43 -11.74 2.04
CA ALA A 206 -13.82 -11.92 2.42
C ALA A 206 -14.10 -11.71 3.92
N MET A 207 -13.06 -11.62 4.77
CA MET A 207 -13.24 -11.26 6.19
C MET A 207 -13.56 -9.78 6.38
N PHE A 208 -13.27 -8.94 5.39
CA PHE A 208 -13.44 -7.49 5.45
C PHE A 208 -14.70 -7.02 4.70
N VAL A 209 -15.25 -7.83 3.82
CA VAL A 209 -16.47 -7.56 3.03
C VAL A 209 -17.72 -8.17 3.74
#